data_11308a38d635418e231997adb766741a
#
_entry.id   11308a38d635418e231997adb766741a
#
_cell.length_a   1.000
_cell.length_b   1.000
_cell.length_c   1.000
_cell.angle_alpha   90.00
_cell.angle_beta   90.00
_cell.angle_gamma   90.00
#
_symmetry.space_group_name_H-M   'P 1'
#
loop_
_entity.id
_entity.type
_entity.pdbx_description
1 polymer ?
#
loop_
_entity_poly.entity_id
_entity_poly.type
_entity_poly.pdbx_seq_one_letter_code
_entity_poly.pdbx_strand_id
1 'polypeptide(L)'
;WKATADDLSHFSLELTNGGLASIFLSGVASHALGNKTQIFGTKGTIILEDKTEEILFAKKGEDFKKYYFEDENGSLEGLNKGIWNISVLRLLRELVSAIKENRSLDHGSTFQDGLKNQIVVDAVLESTIKRKWIDL
;
A
#
# COMPACT_ATOMS: atom_id res chain seq x y z
N TRP A 1 -10.11 -5.76 -29.00
CA TRP A 1 -9.76 -6.49 -27.79
C TRP A 1 -10.85 -6.33 -26.73
N LYS A 2 -11.37 -7.43 -26.25
CA LYS A 2 -12.32 -7.44 -25.13
C LYS A 2 -11.56 -7.81 -23.86
N ALA A 3 -11.44 -6.88 -22.94
CA ALA A 3 -10.83 -7.14 -21.63
C ALA A 3 -11.71 -8.14 -20.86
N THR A 4 -11.07 -9.12 -20.21
CA THR A 4 -11.73 -10.14 -19.37
C THR A 4 -11.39 -10.00 -17.90
N ALA A 5 -10.50 -9.05 -17.57
CA ALA A 5 -10.12 -8.66 -16.21
C ALA A 5 -10.02 -7.15 -16.15
N ASP A 6 -10.14 -6.59 -14.96
CA ASP A 6 -10.01 -5.16 -14.74
C ASP A 6 -8.55 -4.74 -14.94
N ASP A 7 -8.30 -3.80 -15.79
CA ASP A 7 -7.00 -3.25 -16.14
C ASP A 7 -6.80 -1.82 -15.62
N LEU A 8 -7.88 -1.18 -15.18
CA LEU A 8 -7.89 0.12 -14.56
C LEU A 8 -8.99 0.20 -13.51
N SER A 9 -8.68 0.76 -12.36
CA SER A 9 -9.65 1.01 -11.30
C SER A 9 -9.43 2.39 -10.68
N HIS A 10 -10.52 3.13 -10.48
CA HIS A 10 -10.51 4.40 -9.75
C HIS A 10 -11.73 4.44 -8.83
N PHE A 11 -11.49 4.60 -7.55
CA PHE A 11 -12.55 4.65 -6.55
C PHE A 11 -12.18 5.53 -5.36
N SER A 12 -13.18 5.89 -4.57
CA SER A 12 -13.02 6.65 -3.34
C SER A 12 -13.53 5.84 -2.16
N LEU A 13 -12.89 6.03 -1.00
CA LEU A 13 -13.31 5.47 0.27
C LEU A 13 -13.57 6.62 1.25
N GLU A 14 -14.65 6.52 1.98
CA GLU A 14 -14.89 7.35 3.17
C GLU A 14 -14.57 6.51 4.41
N LEU A 15 -13.69 7.02 5.25
CA LEU A 15 -13.29 6.37 6.48
C LEU A 15 -14.22 6.74 7.62
N THR A 16 -14.39 5.87 8.60
CA THR A 16 -15.25 6.09 9.76
C THR A 16 -14.92 7.33 10.57
N ASN A 17 -13.70 7.84 10.46
CA ASN A 17 -13.25 9.09 11.10
C ASN A 17 -13.47 10.34 10.24
N GLY A 18 -14.17 10.21 9.09
CA GLY A 18 -14.44 11.31 8.14
C GLY A 18 -13.29 11.59 7.16
N GLY A 19 -12.23 10.80 7.17
CA GLY A 19 -11.18 10.90 6.17
C GLY A 19 -11.66 10.38 4.81
N LEU A 20 -11.12 10.96 3.73
CA LEU A 20 -11.37 10.50 2.35
C LEU A 20 -10.09 9.96 1.74
N ALA A 21 -10.19 8.85 1.04
CA ALA A 21 -9.12 8.31 0.23
C ALA A 21 -9.60 8.21 -1.24
N SER A 22 -8.71 8.53 -2.17
CA SER A 22 -8.91 8.33 -3.60
C SER A 22 -7.80 7.42 -4.12
N ILE A 23 -8.19 6.33 -4.75
CA ILE A 23 -7.29 5.29 -5.20
C ILE A 23 -7.39 5.18 -6.72
N PHE A 24 -6.26 5.24 -7.39
CA PHE A 24 -6.14 5.02 -8.83
C PHE A 24 -5.12 3.91 -9.09
N LEU A 25 -5.55 2.87 -9.76
CA LEU A 25 -4.72 1.72 -10.13
C LEU A 25 -4.81 1.50 -11.63
N SER A 26 -3.69 1.26 -12.29
CA SER A 26 -3.66 0.93 -13.71
C SER A 26 -2.58 -0.09 -14.02
N GLY A 27 -2.98 -1.18 -14.65
CA GLY A 27 -2.08 -2.18 -15.24
C GLY A 27 -1.73 -1.90 -16.71
N VAL A 28 -2.37 -0.90 -17.33
CA VAL A 28 -2.26 -0.63 -18.78
C VAL A 28 -1.64 0.73 -19.11
N ALA A 29 -1.18 1.47 -18.10
CA ALA A 29 -0.50 2.73 -18.34
C ALA A 29 0.81 2.50 -19.11
N SER A 30 0.94 3.12 -20.28
CA SER A 30 2.12 2.95 -21.15
C SER A 30 3.42 3.39 -20.49
N HIS A 31 3.35 4.34 -19.56
CA HIS A 31 4.49 4.85 -18.80
C HIS A 31 4.12 4.86 -17.32
N ALA A 32 4.46 3.77 -16.63
CA ALA A 32 4.24 3.69 -15.20
C ALA A 32 5.24 4.56 -14.45
N LEU A 33 4.72 5.41 -13.55
CA LEU A 33 5.52 6.28 -12.69
C LEU A 33 5.91 5.61 -11.36
N GLY A 34 5.48 4.36 -11.14
CA GLY A 34 5.57 3.67 -9.85
C GLY A 34 4.33 3.92 -8.99
N ASN A 35 4.37 3.45 -7.75
CA ASN A 35 3.31 3.72 -6.79
C ASN A 35 3.65 4.99 -6.00
N LYS A 36 2.64 5.82 -5.80
CA LYS A 36 2.74 7.02 -4.99
C LYS A 36 1.58 7.09 -4.02
N THR A 37 1.89 7.20 -2.74
CA THR A 37 0.90 7.44 -1.70
C THR A 37 1.09 8.81 -1.10
N GLN A 38 0.03 9.59 -1.02
CA GLN A 38 0.02 10.92 -0.42
C GLN A 38 -1.00 10.95 0.71
N ILE A 39 -0.58 11.37 1.89
CA ILE A 39 -1.44 11.47 3.07
C ILE A 39 -1.44 12.93 3.53
N PHE A 40 -2.60 13.57 3.45
CA PHE A 40 -2.80 14.95 3.86
C PHE A 40 -3.54 14.97 5.20
N GLY A 41 -2.85 15.39 6.24
CA GLY A 41 -3.42 15.51 7.58
C GLY A 41 -3.49 16.97 8.04
N THR A 42 -4.22 17.22 9.09
CA THR A 42 -4.36 18.57 9.68
C THR A 42 -3.04 19.12 10.25
N LYS A 43 -2.10 18.22 10.57
CA LYS A 43 -0.79 18.56 11.18
C LYS A 43 0.37 18.51 10.20
N GLY A 44 0.18 17.96 8.98
CA GLY A 44 1.26 17.82 8.01
C GLY A 44 0.90 16.87 6.88
N THR A 45 1.88 16.63 6.02
CA THR A 45 1.76 15.79 4.81
C THR A 45 2.87 14.76 4.77
N ILE A 46 2.51 13.55 4.35
CA ILE A 46 3.47 12.46 4.07
C ILE A 46 3.31 12.06 2.61
N ILE A 47 4.43 11.87 1.91
CA ILE A 47 4.48 11.34 0.55
C ILE A 47 5.41 10.14 0.54
N LEU A 48 4.93 9.05 -0.02
CA LEU A 48 5.68 7.81 -0.21
C LEU A 48 5.78 7.55 -1.71
N GLU A 49 6.99 7.36 -2.21
CA GLU A 49 7.25 7.00 -3.62
C GLU A 49 8.10 5.73 -3.67
N ASP A 50 7.57 4.66 -4.25
CA ASP A 50 8.27 3.37 -4.31
C ASP A 50 9.43 3.37 -5.31
N LYS A 51 9.32 4.13 -6.40
CA LYS A 51 10.34 4.19 -7.45
C LYS A 51 11.63 4.86 -6.98
N THR A 52 11.53 5.85 -6.12
CA THR A 52 12.68 6.57 -5.54
C THR A 52 13.03 6.06 -4.16
N GLU A 53 12.18 5.20 -3.56
CA GLU A 53 12.27 4.74 -2.17
C GLU A 53 12.34 5.92 -1.18
N GLU A 54 11.72 7.06 -1.54
CA GLU A 54 11.74 8.28 -0.75
C GLU A 54 10.48 8.40 0.10
N ILE A 55 10.69 8.83 1.35
CA ILE A 55 9.63 9.29 2.23
C ILE A 55 9.84 10.78 2.45
N LEU A 56 8.87 11.58 2.02
CA LEU A 56 8.85 13.01 2.26
C LEU A 56 7.82 13.32 3.36
N PHE A 57 8.23 14.10 4.34
CA PHE A 57 7.37 14.54 5.42
C PHE A 57 7.52 16.05 5.62
N ALA A 58 6.39 16.75 5.78
CA ALA A 58 6.36 18.15 6.19
C ALA A 58 5.30 18.35 7.28
N LYS A 59 5.65 19.03 8.36
CA LYS A 59 4.63 19.62 9.26
C LYS A 59 3.99 20.83 8.61
N LYS A 60 2.78 21.15 9.04
CA LYS A 60 2.07 22.33 8.54
C LYS A 60 2.92 23.59 8.75
N GLY A 61 3.22 24.28 7.63
CA GLY A 61 4.03 25.49 7.61
C GLY A 61 5.56 25.27 7.56
N GLU A 62 6.00 24.02 7.44
CA GLU A 62 7.41 23.67 7.24
C GLU A 62 7.66 23.12 5.83
N ASP A 63 8.90 23.19 5.38
CA ASP A 63 9.34 22.55 4.13
C ASP A 63 9.42 21.03 4.28
N PHE A 64 9.32 20.32 3.13
CA PHE A 64 9.48 18.88 3.10
C PHE A 64 10.91 18.47 3.50
N LYS A 65 10.98 17.47 4.38
CA LYS A 65 12.21 16.77 4.75
C LYS A 65 12.18 15.37 4.17
N LYS A 66 13.31 14.92 3.65
CA LYS A 66 13.50 13.56 3.15
C LYS A 66 13.95 12.65 4.28
N TYR A 67 13.35 11.47 4.34
CA TYR A 67 13.73 10.39 5.22
C TYR A 67 14.12 9.19 4.38
N TYR A 68 15.26 8.61 4.69
CA TYR A 68 15.74 7.38 4.08
C TYR A 68 15.75 6.29 5.13
N PHE A 69 15.32 5.11 4.74
CA PHE A 69 15.46 3.92 5.55
C PHE A 69 16.51 3.02 4.91
N GLU A 70 17.59 2.80 5.63
CA GLU A 70 18.50 1.70 5.28
C GLU A 70 17.89 0.40 5.78
N ASP A 71 17.67 -0.54 4.84
CA ASP A 71 17.21 -1.86 5.19
C ASP A 71 18.42 -2.79 5.32
N GLU A 72 18.57 -3.41 6.49
CA GLU A 72 19.64 -4.40 6.76
C GLU A 72 19.65 -5.56 5.76
N ASN A 73 18.51 -5.86 5.15
CA ASN A 73 18.35 -6.90 4.15
C ASN A 73 18.76 -6.45 2.74
N GLY A 74 18.90 -5.14 2.51
CA GLY A 74 19.29 -4.58 1.21
C GLY A 74 20.71 -4.93 0.79
N SER A 75 21.55 -5.40 1.73
CA SER A 75 22.94 -5.83 1.49
C SER A 75 23.09 -7.34 1.28
N LEU A 76 22.01 -8.14 1.33
CA LEU A 76 22.10 -9.58 1.17
C LEU A 76 22.53 -9.94 -0.26
N GLU A 77 23.56 -10.78 -0.35
CA GLU A 77 24.08 -11.30 -1.61
C GLU A 77 23.02 -12.22 -2.27
N GLY A 78 22.85 -12.09 -3.58
CA GLY A 78 21.87 -12.90 -4.34
C GLY A 78 20.43 -12.40 -4.26
N LEU A 79 20.14 -11.37 -3.47
CA LEU A 79 18.81 -10.74 -3.45
C LEU A 79 18.76 -9.60 -4.47
N ASN A 80 17.84 -9.67 -5.43
CA ASN A 80 17.56 -8.53 -6.28
C ASN A 80 17.02 -7.39 -5.42
N LYS A 81 17.68 -6.24 -5.49
CA LYS A 81 17.24 -5.04 -4.77
C LYS A 81 15.87 -4.60 -5.27
N GLY A 82 15.06 -4.15 -4.36
CA GLY A 82 13.72 -3.63 -4.64
C GLY A 82 12.76 -3.91 -3.49
N ILE A 83 11.84 -2.99 -3.29
CA ILE A 83 10.89 -3.01 -2.17
C ILE A 83 10.10 -4.31 -2.07
N TRP A 84 9.75 -4.94 -3.20
CA TRP A 84 8.98 -6.18 -3.23
C TRP A 84 9.76 -7.36 -2.65
N ASN A 85 11.01 -7.56 -3.07
CA ASN A 85 11.83 -8.66 -2.59
C ASN A 85 12.19 -8.50 -1.11
N ILE A 86 12.51 -7.29 -0.70
CA ILE A 86 12.80 -6.96 0.69
C ILE A 86 11.56 -7.17 1.57
N SER A 87 10.39 -6.73 1.12
CA SER A 87 9.13 -6.90 1.85
C SER A 87 8.77 -8.38 2.04
N VAL A 88 8.92 -9.21 1.00
CA VAL A 88 8.69 -10.65 1.10
C VAL A 88 9.68 -11.30 2.06
N LEU A 89 10.96 -10.94 1.99
CA LEU A 89 11.97 -11.46 2.92
C LEU A 89 11.67 -11.09 4.37
N ARG A 90 11.26 -9.85 4.64
CA ARG A 90 10.85 -9.42 5.99
C ARG A 90 9.66 -10.20 6.50
N LEU A 91 8.63 -10.37 5.65
CA LEU A 91 7.45 -11.16 6.01
C LEU A 91 7.83 -12.61 6.35
N LEU A 92 8.67 -13.25 5.54
CA LEU A 92 9.11 -14.63 5.77
C LEU A 92 9.95 -14.76 7.04
N ARG A 93 10.84 -13.82 7.32
CA ARG A 93 11.63 -13.80 8.56
C ARG A 93 10.74 -13.66 9.79
N GLU A 94 9.78 -12.74 9.75
CA GLU A 94 8.81 -12.55 10.82
C GLU A 94 7.97 -13.81 11.04
N LEU A 95 7.46 -14.41 9.97
CA LEU A 95 6.70 -15.66 10.05
C LEU A 95 7.51 -16.79 10.69
N VAL A 96 8.76 -16.98 10.28
CA VAL A 96 9.64 -18.00 10.85
C VAL A 96 9.93 -17.72 12.32
N SER A 97 10.18 -16.48 12.70
CA SER A 97 10.41 -16.08 14.09
C SER A 97 9.16 -16.34 14.94
N ALA A 98 7.99 -15.90 14.48
CA ALA A 98 6.72 -16.11 15.17
C ALA A 98 6.43 -17.60 15.40
N ILE A 99 6.67 -18.45 14.39
CA ILE A 99 6.52 -19.90 14.53
C ILE A 99 7.49 -20.48 15.56
N LYS A 100 8.77 -20.11 15.52
CA LYS A 100 9.79 -20.60 16.46
C LYS A 100 9.51 -20.18 17.90
N GLU A 101 9.00 -18.97 18.08
CA GLU A 101 8.71 -18.38 19.39
C GLU A 101 7.28 -18.65 19.88
N ASN A 102 6.46 -19.35 19.07
CA ASN A 102 5.06 -19.65 19.34
C ASN A 102 4.24 -18.38 19.70
N ARG A 103 4.41 -17.33 18.94
CA ARG A 103 3.72 -16.03 19.09
C ARG A 103 2.96 -15.63 17.83
N SER A 104 2.10 -14.64 17.95
CA SER A 104 1.49 -13.97 16.80
C SER A 104 2.53 -13.16 16.01
N LEU A 105 2.20 -12.80 14.77
CA LEU A 105 2.99 -11.85 13.99
C LEU A 105 2.95 -10.48 14.65
N ASP A 106 4.12 -9.87 14.87
CA ASP A 106 4.22 -8.48 15.34
C ASP A 106 4.04 -7.51 14.15
N HIS A 107 4.50 -7.93 12.97
CA HIS A 107 4.45 -7.15 11.73
C HIS A 107 4.05 -8.06 10.57
N GLY A 108 3.42 -7.49 9.57
CA GLY A 108 3.01 -8.21 8.37
C GLY A 108 1.50 -8.41 8.28
N SER A 109 1.06 -8.78 7.08
CA SER A 109 -0.36 -8.99 6.79
C SER A 109 -0.79 -10.39 7.18
N THR A 110 -1.93 -10.50 7.83
CA THR A 110 -2.57 -11.76 8.20
C THR A 110 -3.65 -12.14 7.18
N PHE A 111 -4.20 -13.37 7.30
CA PHE A 111 -5.37 -13.78 6.52
C PHE A 111 -6.60 -12.90 6.81
N GLN A 112 -6.71 -12.35 8.02
CA GLN A 112 -7.79 -11.41 8.37
C GLN A 112 -7.64 -10.08 7.60
N ASP A 113 -6.42 -9.60 7.42
CA ASP A 113 -6.16 -8.40 6.62
C ASP A 113 -6.44 -8.68 5.14
N GLY A 114 -6.11 -9.89 4.65
CA GLY A 114 -6.48 -10.34 3.32
C GLY A 114 -8.00 -10.38 3.10
N LEU A 115 -8.75 -10.88 4.08
CA LEU A 115 -10.22 -10.89 4.04
C LEU A 115 -10.78 -9.46 3.99
N LYS A 116 -10.30 -8.54 4.83
CA LYS A 116 -10.72 -7.14 4.81
C LYS A 116 -10.45 -6.49 3.45
N ASN A 117 -9.29 -6.78 2.87
CA ASN A 117 -8.94 -6.29 1.53
C ASN A 117 -9.91 -6.80 0.47
N GLN A 118 -10.28 -8.10 0.52
CA GLN A 118 -11.21 -8.69 -0.41
C GLN A 118 -12.61 -8.07 -0.30
N ILE A 119 -13.07 -7.79 0.92
CA ILE A 119 -14.35 -7.09 1.16
C ILE A 119 -14.37 -5.73 0.45
N VAL A 120 -13.27 -4.96 0.53
CA VAL A 120 -13.15 -3.68 -0.17
C VAL A 120 -13.20 -3.87 -1.69
N VAL A 121 -12.48 -4.86 -2.23
CA VAL A 121 -12.48 -5.16 -3.68
C VAL A 121 -13.90 -5.51 -4.16
N ASP A 122 -14.60 -6.36 -3.45
CA ASP A 122 -15.98 -6.77 -3.78
C ASP A 122 -16.94 -5.57 -3.74
N ALA A 123 -16.79 -4.70 -2.74
CA ALA A 123 -17.59 -3.48 -2.63
C ALA A 123 -17.32 -2.48 -3.76
N VAL A 124 -16.08 -2.36 -4.24
CA VAL A 124 -15.74 -1.53 -5.42
C VAL A 124 -16.45 -2.05 -6.67
N LEU A 125 -16.45 -3.37 -6.89
CA LEU A 125 -17.16 -3.99 -8.00
C LEU A 125 -18.68 -3.76 -7.87
N GLU A 126 -19.24 -3.97 -6.69
CA GLU A 126 -20.65 -3.73 -6.41
C GLU A 126 -21.04 -2.26 -6.63
N SER A 127 -20.22 -1.32 -6.14
CA SER A 127 -20.39 0.13 -6.32
C SER A 127 -20.43 0.50 -7.82
N THR A 128 -19.52 -0.09 -8.60
CA THR A 128 -19.45 0.14 -10.05
C THR A 128 -20.73 -0.31 -10.76
N ILE A 129 -21.29 -1.46 -10.36
CA ILE A 129 -22.53 -2.00 -10.93
C ILE A 129 -23.74 -1.18 -10.49
N LYS A 130 -23.85 -0.93 -9.18
CA LYS A 130 -25.01 -0.26 -8.57
C LYS A 130 -24.99 1.26 -8.69
N ARG A 131 -23.85 1.83 -9.07
CA ARG A 131 -23.64 3.29 -9.18
C ARG A 131 -23.98 4.05 -7.89
N LYS A 132 -23.58 3.52 -6.74
CA LYS A 132 -23.79 4.11 -5.42
C LYS A 132 -22.68 3.74 -4.44
N TRP A 133 -22.62 4.45 -3.34
CA TRP A 133 -21.79 4.07 -2.20
C TRP A 133 -22.24 2.73 -1.61
N ILE A 134 -21.29 1.93 -1.17
CA ILE A 134 -21.50 0.65 -0.49
C ILE A 134 -20.90 0.77 0.90
N ASP A 135 -21.71 0.47 1.92
CA ASP A 135 -21.26 0.40 3.31
C ASP A 135 -20.54 -0.95 3.55
N LEU A 136 -19.46 -0.90 4.33
CA LEU A 136 -18.58 -2.04 4.66
C LEU A 136 -18.73 -2.45 6.11
#